data_3aa05613268318dd6e1dfbba6cb3a0e9
#
_entry.id   3aa05613268318dd6e1dfbba6cb3a0e9
#
_cell.length_a   1.000
_cell.length_b   1.000
_cell.length_c   1.000
_cell.angle_alpha   90.00
_cell.angle_beta   90.00
_cell.angle_gamma   90.00
#
_symmetry.space_group_name_H-M   'P 1'
#
loop_
_entity.id
_entity.type
_entity.pdbx_description
1 polymer ?
#
loop_
_entity_poly.entity_id
_entity_poly.type
_entity_poly.pdbx_seq_one_letter_code
_entity_poly.pdbx_strand_id
1 'polypeptide(L)'
;GLGGGGGAGGVGGTGGIGGIGGAGGNGGAGGAGTTTGGGATIGGGGGTGGVGGAGGTGGTGGAGGTTGGSGGAGGLIGWAGAAGGTGAGGTGGQGGLGGQGGNGGNGGTGATGGQGGDFALGGNGGAGGAGGSPGGSSGIQGNMGPPGTQGADG
;
A
#
# COMPACT_ATOMS: atom_id res chain seq x y z
N GLY A 1 44.19 18.58 28.81
CA GLY A 1 43.08 19.01 28.01
C GLY A 1 41.77 18.38 28.47
N LEU A 2 40.65 18.99 28.11
CA LEU A 2 39.32 18.42 28.36
C LEU A 2 39.08 17.30 27.36
N GLY A 3 38.43 16.21 27.79
CA GLY A 3 38.00 15.15 26.89
C GLY A 3 36.95 15.65 25.92
N GLY A 4 36.94 15.17 24.69
CA GLY A 4 35.90 15.43 23.73
C GLY A 4 34.60 14.71 24.10
N GLY A 5 33.45 15.31 23.73
CA GLY A 5 32.16 14.64 23.89
C GLY A 5 32.07 13.40 23.01
N GLY A 6 31.28 12.40 23.45
CA GLY A 6 31.01 11.23 22.64
C GLY A 6 30.14 11.58 21.43
N GLY A 7 30.26 10.81 20.34
CA GLY A 7 29.43 10.97 19.17
C GLY A 7 27.96 10.56 19.42
N ALA A 8 27.04 11.15 18.69
CA ALA A 8 25.64 10.72 18.74
C ALA A 8 25.45 9.28 18.20
N GLY A 9 24.48 8.56 18.74
CA GLY A 9 24.11 7.26 18.20
C GLY A 9 23.62 7.34 16.76
N GLY A 10 23.75 6.25 16.01
CA GLY A 10 23.32 6.20 14.61
C GLY A 10 21.80 6.32 14.43
N VAL A 11 21.38 6.84 13.29
CA VAL A 11 19.96 6.89 12.91
C VAL A 11 19.46 5.49 12.57
N GLY A 12 18.23 5.16 12.98
CA GLY A 12 17.62 3.87 12.63
C GLY A 12 17.39 3.73 11.14
N GLY A 13 17.36 2.49 10.67
CA GLY A 13 17.11 2.19 9.25
C GLY A 13 15.70 2.53 8.80
N THR A 14 15.53 2.73 7.49
CA THR A 14 14.21 2.93 6.90
C THR A 14 13.39 1.65 6.94
N GLY A 15 12.10 1.74 7.25
CA GLY A 15 11.19 0.59 7.20
C GLY A 15 10.99 0.06 5.77
N GLY A 16 10.64 -1.22 5.66
CA GLY A 16 10.37 -1.84 4.37
C GLY A 16 9.10 -1.31 3.69
N ILE A 17 9.04 -1.44 2.38
CA ILE A 17 7.83 -1.08 1.61
C ILE A 17 6.73 -2.10 1.87
N GLY A 18 5.48 -1.66 2.05
CA GLY A 18 4.33 -2.55 2.20
C GLY A 18 4.06 -3.39 0.94
N GLY A 19 3.45 -4.55 1.12
CA GLY A 19 3.08 -5.41 0.01
C GLY A 19 1.99 -4.80 -0.89
N ILE A 20 1.94 -5.25 -2.14
CA ILE A 20 0.89 -4.85 -3.09
C ILE A 20 -0.43 -5.53 -2.70
N GLY A 21 -1.55 -4.80 -2.74
CA GLY A 21 -2.89 -5.37 -2.53
C GLY A 21 -3.26 -6.37 -3.62
N GLY A 22 -4.14 -7.32 -3.29
CA GLY A 22 -4.66 -8.28 -4.25
C GLY A 22 -5.54 -7.63 -5.30
N ALA A 23 -5.60 -8.19 -6.49
CA ALA A 23 -6.51 -7.76 -7.53
C ALA A 23 -7.96 -8.05 -7.16
N GLY A 24 -8.88 -7.20 -7.54
CA GLY A 24 -10.32 -7.45 -7.45
C GLY A 24 -10.75 -8.60 -8.35
N GLY A 25 -11.83 -9.28 -7.99
CA GLY A 25 -12.41 -10.31 -8.84
C GLY A 25 -13.05 -9.73 -10.11
N ASN A 26 -13.10 -10.51 -11.17
CA ASN A 26 -13.79 -10.12 -12.38
C ASN A 26 -15.32 -10.18 -12.18
N GLY A 27 -16.06 -9.31 -12.86
CA GLY A 27 -17.52 -9.41 -12.92
C GLY A 27 -17.98 -10.69 -13.59
N GLY A 28 -19.14 -11.19 -13.21
CA GLY A 28 -19.75 -12.35 -13.85
C GLY A 28 -20.25 -12.02 -15.26
N ALA A 29 -20.28 -13.01 -16.14
CA ALA A 29 -20.88 -12.83 -17.47
C ALA A 29 -22.39 -12.61 -17.37
N GLY A 30 -22.96 -11.81 -18.26
CA GLY A 30 -24.40 -11.67 -18.39
C GLY A 30 -25.08 -12.97 -18.77
N GLY A 31 -26.33 -13.16 -18.34
CA GLY A 31 -27.12 -14.31 -18.74
C GLY A 31 -27.51 -14.28 -20.22
N ALA A 32 -27.74 -15.46 -20.80
CA ALA A 32 -28.25 -15.55 -22.17
C ALA A 32 -29.67 -15.01 -22.23
N GLY A 33 -30.00 -14.36 -23.35
CA GLY A 33 -31.36 -13.91 -23.60
C GLY A 33 -32.32 -15.09 -23.80
N THR A 34 -33.58 -14.90 -23.46
CA THR A 34 -34.63 -15.92 -23.66
C THR A 34 -35.69 -15.39 -24.60
N THR A 35 -36.19 -16.26 -25.49
CA THR A 35 -37.26 -15.92 -26.38
C THR A 35 -38.58 -16.32 -25.73
N THR A 36 -39.52 -15.37 -25.65
CA THR A 36 -40.86 -15.61 -25.10
C THR A 36 -41.91 -15.29 -26.15
N GLY A 37 -42.77 -16.25 -26.49
CA GLY A 37 -43.99 -16.03 -27.25
C GLY A 37 -43.78 -15.41 -28.65
N GLY A 38 -42.68 -15.65 -29.34
CA GLY A 38 -42.38 -15.07 -30.66
C GLY A 38 -41.88 -13.64 -30.65
N GLY A 39 -41.62 -13.05 -29.48
CA GLY A 39 -40.98 -11.73 -29.33
C GLY A 39 -39.49 -11.72 -29.54
N ALA A 40 -38.87 -10.55 -29.59
CA ALA A 40 -37.46 -10.40 -29.65
C ALA A 40 -36.79 -10.92 -28.35
N THR A 41 -35.66 -11.60 -28.49
CA THR A 41 -34.82 -12.03 -27.37
C THR A 41 -33.94 -10.90 -26.91
N ILE A 42 -33.94 -10.62 -25.62
CA ILE A 42 -33.08 -9.62 -25.00
C ILE A 42 -32.02 -10.34 -24.19
N GLY A 43 -30.74 -10.06 -24.44
CA GLY A 43 -29.64 -10.58 -23.63
C GLY A 43 -29.59 -9.97 -22.25
N GLY A 44 -29.16 -10.76 -21.27
CA GLY A 44 -28.97 -10.27 -19.92
C GLY A 44 -27.76 -9.32 -19.81
N GLY A 45 -27.83 -8.36 -18.91
CA GLY A 45 -26.71 -7.46 -18.63
C GLY A 45 -25.52 -8.18 -17.97
N GLY A 46 -24.30 -7.72 -18.22
CA GLY A 46 -23.10 -8.24 -17.56
C GLY A 46 -23.05 -7.87 -16.07
N GLY A 47 -22.44 -8.71 -15.29
CA GLY A 47 -22.23 -8.43 -13.88
C GLY A 47 -21.16 -7.36 -13.64
N THR A 48 -21.29 -6.64 -12.54
CA THR A 48 -20.31 -5.62 -12.13
C THR A 48 -19.02 -6.28 -11.62
N GLY A 49 -17.87 -5.70 -11.95
CA GLY A 49 -16.59 -6.17 -11.44
C GLY A 49 -16.46 -6.01 -9.92
N GLY A 50 -15.62 -6.82 -9.31
CA GLY A 50 -15.31 -6.69 -7.89
C GLY A 50 -14.30 -5.58 -7.62
N VAL A 51 -14.42 -4.91 -6.48
CA VAL A 51 -13.48 -3.85 -6.07
C VAL A 51 -12.10 -4.44 -5.81
N GLY A 52 -11.03 -3.72 -6.18
CA GLY A 52 -9.64 -4.14 -5.93
C GLY A 52 -9.33 -4.24 -4.43
N GLY A 53 -8.44 -5.17 -4.08
CA GLY A 53 -7.98 -5.34 -2.71
C GLY A 53 -7.16 -4.14 -2.22
N ALA A 54 -7.19 -3.90 -0.91
CA ALA A 54 -6.37 -2.84 -0.31
C ALA A 54 -4.87 -3.21 -0.32
N GLY A 55 -4.02 -2.21 -0.45
CA GLY A 55 -2.58 -2.36 -0.36
C GLY A 55 -2.12 -2.76 1.05
N GLY A 56 -0.99 -3.43 1.13
CA GLY A 56 -0.39 -3.82 2.41
C GLY A 56 0.18 -2.60 3.16
N THR A 57 0.24 -2.71 4.48
CA THR A 57 0.81 -1.65 5.33
C THR A 57 2.33 -1.60 5.19
N GLY A 58 2.91 -0.42 5.20
CA GLY A 58 4.35 -0.22 5.17
C GLY A 58 5.03 -0.79 6.42
N GLY A 59 6.28 -1.21 6.27
CA GLY A 59 7.08 -1.72 7.38
C GLY A 59 7.41 -0.61 8.39
N THR A 60 7.62 -0.99 9.65
CA THR A 60 8.00 -0.07 10.71
C THR A 60 9.45 0.39 10.53
N GLY A 61 9.73 1.65 10.82
CA GLY A 61 11.07 2.20 10.81
C GLY A 61 11.97 1.53 11.87
N GLY A 62 13.26 1.40 11.57
CA GLY A 62 14.23 0.83 12.50
C GLY A 62 14.40 1.71 13.73
N ALA A 63 14.74 1.09 14.87
CA ALA A 63 15.04 1.81 16.09
C ALA A 63 16.36 2.58 15.96
N GLY A 64 16.44 3.74 16.57
CA GLY A 64 17.68 4.51 16.68
C GLY A 64 18.73 3.79 17.54
N GLY A 65 19.98 4.14 17.37
CA GLY A 65 21.06 3.63 18.23
C GLY A 65 20.78 3.96 19.69
N THR A 66 20.93 2.97 20.57
CA THR A 66 20.58 3.09 21.99
C THR A 66 21.67 3.73 22.84
N THR A 67 22.91 3.70 22.36
CA THR A 67 24.09 4.23 23.07
C THR A 67 24.83 5.19 22.17
N GLY A 68 25.18 6.34 22.71
CA GLY A 68 26.10 7.26 22.06
C GLY A 68 27.53 6.77 22.17
N GLY A 69 28.46 7.40 21.43
CA GLY A 69 29.86 7.15 21.56
C GLY A 69 30.34 7.54 22.96
N SER A 70 31.36 6.82 23.44
CA SER A 70 32.02 7.15 24.71
C SER A 70 32.67 8.53 24.63
N GLY A 71 32.64 9.27 25.70
CA GLY A 71 33.36 10.52 25.81
C GLY A 71 34.87 10.29 25.68
N GLY A 72 35.56 11.27 25.13
CA GLY A 72 37.02 11.24 25.05
C GLY A 72 37.66 11.23 26.46
N ALA A 73 38.79 10.59 26.58
CA ALA A 73 39.52 10.60 27.81
C ALA A 73 40.04 12.03 28.14
N GLY A 74 39.96 12.41 29.41
CA GLY A 74 40.53 13.67 29.86
C GLY A 74 42.07 13.67 29.69
N GLY A 75 42.61 14.83 29.45
CA GLY A 75 44.07 15.00 29.53
C GLY A 75 44.56 14.87 30.98
N LEU A 76 45.82 15.24 31.19
CA LEU A 76 46.51 15.09 32.49
C LEU A 76 45.74 15.71 33.66
N ILE A 77 45.05 16.81 33.43
CA ILE A 77 44.24 17.52 34.43
C ILE A 77 42.82 17.81 33.93
N GLY A 78 42.42 17.18 32.82
CA GLY A 78 41.06 17.36 32.25
C GLY A 78 40.13 16.26 32.71
N TRP A 79 38.82 16.52 32.51
CA TRP A 79 37.75 15.58 32.77
C TRP A 79 37.45 14.76 31.51
N ALA A 80 37.00 13.53 31.70
CA ALA A 80 36.49 12.75 30.56
C ALA A 80 35.31 13.45 29.93
N GLY A 81 35.19 13.40 28.60
CA GLY A 81 34.06 13.90 27.87
C GLY A 81 32.77 13.12 28.21
N ALA A 82 31.62 13.77 28.04
CA ALA A 82 30.35 13.11 28.22
C ALA A 82 30.08 12.08 27.09
N ALA A 83 29.36 11.02 27.42
CA ALA A 83 28.87 10.10 26.36
C ALA A 83 27.90 10.79 25.41
N GLY A 84 27.90 10.38 24.15
CA GLY A 84 26.96 10.89 23.15
C GLY A 84 25.52 10.44 23.43
N GLY A 85 24.56 11.13 22.83
CA GLY A 85 23.14 10.80 22.94
C GLY A 85 22.74 9.60 22.11
N THR A 86 21.48 9.17 22.26
CA THR A 86 20.88 8.13 21.43
C THR A 86 20.58 8.66 20.03
N GLY A 87 20.60 7.77 19.02
CA GLY A 87 20.23 8.12 17.66
C GLY A 87 18.70 8.20 17.47
N ALA A 88 18.28 8.93 16.45
CA ALA A 88 16.87 8.99 16.08
C ALA A 88 16.40 7.69 15.41
N GLY A 89 15.14 7.36 15.55
CA GLY A 89 14.53 6.25 14.82
C GLY A 89 14.43 6.53 13.31
N GLY A 90 14.39 5.47 12.53
CA GLY A 90 14.24 5.54 11.07
C GLY A 90 12.81 5.84 10.63
N THR A 91 12.65 6.20 9.36
CA THR A 91 11.35 6.46 8.75
C THR A 91 10.59 5.15 8.51
N GLY A 92 9.29 5.13 8.71
CA GLY A 92 8.43 4.00 8.32
C GLY A 92 8.42 3.80 6.80
N GLY A 93 8.19 2.59 6.35
CA GLY A 93 8.09 2.26 4.93
C GLY A 93 6.81 2.79 4.29
N GLN A 94 6.82 2.95 2.97
CA GLN A 94 5.63 3.34 2.21
C GLN A 94 4.61 2.20 2.21
N GLY A 95 3.31 2.52 2.25
CA GLY A 95 2.24 1.56 2.04
C GLY A 95 2.25 0.98 0.64
N GLY A 96 1.76 -0.25 0.49
CA GLY A 96 1.66 -0.92 -0.80
C GLY A 96 0.59 -0.30 -1.72
N LEU A 97 0.67 -0.58 -3.02
CA LEU A 97 -0.35 -0.17 -3.99
C LEU A 97 -1.66 -0.93 -3.75
N GLY A 98 -2.78 -0.29 -4.01
CA GLY A 98 -4.07 -0.97 -4.08
C GLY A 98 -4.12 -1.94 -5.26
N GLY A 99 -4.92 -2.98 -5.14
CA GLY A 99 -5.15 -3.94 -6.23
C GLY A 99 -5.99 -3.34 -7.36
N GLN A 100 -5.90 -3.90 -8.56
CA GLN A 100 -6.71 -3.49 -9.68
C GLN A 100 -8.19 -3.83 -9.47
N GLY A 101 -9.10 -2.98 -9.91
CA GLY A 101 -10.53 -3.28 -9.93
C GLY A 101 -10.86 -4.41 -10.91
N GLY A 102 -11.90 -5.17 -10.62
CA GLY A 102 -12.38 -6.23 -11.48
C GLY A 102 -13.02 -5.68 -12.76
N ASN A 103 -12.92 -6.45 -13.84
CA ASN A 103 -13.58 -6.11 -15.10
C ASN A 103 -15.09 -6.39 -15.03
N GLY A 104 -15.88 -5.63 -15.72
CA GLY A 104 -17.29 -5.93 -15.92
C GLY A 104 -17.47 -7.21 -16.73
N GLY A 105 -18.56 -7.95 -16.47
CA GLY A 105 -18.94 -9.12 -17.24
C GLY A 105 -19.49 -8.71 -18.61
N ASN A 106 -19.35 -9.59 -19.60
CA ASN A 106 -19.91 -9.35 -20.92
C ASN A 106 -21.43 -9.48 -20.90
N GLY A 107 -22.12 -8.71 -21.72
CA GLY A 107 -23.53 -8.85 -21.93
C GLY A 107 -23.92 -10.20 -22.53
N GLY A 108 -25.13 -10.69 -22.24
CA GLY A 108 -25.67 -11.91 -22.79
C GLY A 108 -26.01 -11.77 -24.26
N THR A 109 -26.04 -12.90 -24.99
CA THR A 109 -26.44 -12.95 -26.39
C THR A 109 -27.92 -13.09 -26.55
N GLY A 110 -28.49 -12.58 -27.64
CA GLY A 110 -29.90 -12.63 -27.97
C GLY A 110 -30.16 -11.81 -29.21
N ALA A 111 -31.43 -11.74 -29.66
CA ALA A 111 -31.82 -10.89 -30.80
C ALA A 111 -31.44 -9.42 -30.55
N THR A 112 -31.58 -8.97 -29.30
CA THR A 112 -31.00 -7.73 -28.80
C THR A 112 -29.95 -8.11 -27.75
N GLY A 113 -28.69 -7.87 -28.02
CA GLY A 113 -27.62 -8.20 -27.06
C GLY A 113 -27.78 -7.44 -25.75
N GLY A 114 -27.33 -8.05 -24.66
CA GLY A 114 -27.27 -7.41 -23.34
C GLY A 114 -26.13 -6.41 -23.25
N GLN A 115 -26.27 -5.43 -22.37
CA GLN A 115 -25.18 -4.49 -22.10
C GLN A 115 -24.06 -5.15 -21.31
N GLY A 116 -22.83 -4.76 -21.60
CA GLY A 116 -21.68 -5.13 -20.75
C GLY A 116 -21.81 -4.52 -19.36
N GLY A 117 -21.33 -5.27 -18.37
CA GLY A 117 -21.33 -4.81 -16.97
C GLY A 117 -20.30 -3.74 -16.72
N ASP A 118 -20.52 -2.95 -15.69
CA ASP A 118 -19.59 -1.91 -15.27
C ASP A 118 -18.31 -2.50 -14.65
N PHE A 119 -17.22 -1.80 -14.83
CA PHE A 119 -15.96 -2.11 -14.13
C PHE A 119 -16.03 -1.64 -12.67
N ALA A 120 -15.17 -2.21 -11.84
CA ALA A 120 -14.98 -1.73 -10.48
C ALA A 120 -13.73 -0.86 -10.36
N LEU A 121 -13.74 -0.01 -9.36
CA LEU A 121 -12.58 0.81 -9.02
C LEU A 121 -11.45 -0.06 -8.42
N GLY A 122 -10.24 0.42 -8.52
CA GLY A 122 -9.10 -0.17 -7.84
C GLY A 122 -9.23 0.00 -6.32
N GLY A 123 -8.55 -0.86 -5.58
CA GLY A 123 -8.47 -0.79 -4.13
C GLY A 123 -7.62 0.38 -3.65
N ASN A 124 -7.86 0.79 -2.42
CA ASN A 124 -7.08 1.85 -1.79
C ASN A 124 -5.63 1.40 -1.57
N GLY A 125 -4.70 2.32 -1.62
CA GLY A 125 -3.32 2.06 -1.20
C GLY A 125 -3.26 1.80 0.31
N GLY A 126 -2.30 0.98 0.73
CA GLY A 126 -2.05 0.66 2.12
C GLY A 126 -1.50 1.86 2.90
N ALA A 127 -1.69 1.85 4.20
CA ALA A 127 -1.15 2.87 5.08
C ALA A 127 0.38 2.82 5.09
N GLY A 128 1.02 3.96 5.29
CA GLY A 128 2.46 4.00 5.56
C GLY A 128 2.78 3.35 6.91
N GLY A 129 3.95 2.76 7.05
CA GLY A 129 4.43 2.18 8.29
C GLY A 129 4.76 3.24 9.33
N ALA A 130 4.72 2.86 10.60
CA ALA A 130 5.12 3.75 11.69
C ALA A 130 6.60 4.08 11.65
N GLY A 131 6.97 5.27 12.08
CA GLY A 131 8.38 5.62 12.29
C GLY A 131 8.98 4.83 13.47
N GLY A 132 10.27 4.60 13.41
CA GLY A 132 11.02 3.96 14.52
C GLY A 132 11.20 4.92 15.69
N SER A 133 11.41 4.38 16.87
CA SER A 133 11.71 5.18 18.06
C SER A 133 13.22 5.40 18.26
N PRO A 134 13.65 6.54 18.82
CA PRO A 134 12.83 7.74 19.07
C PRO A 134 12.73 8.62 17.82
N GLY A 135 11.62 9.28 17.64
CA GLY A 135 11.46 10.39 16.71
C GLY A 135 11.44 10.09 15.22
N GLY A 136 11.35 8.83 14.81
CA GLY A 136 11.22 8.49 13.39
C GLY A 136 9.86 8.93 12.82
N SER A 137 9.84 9.32 11.54
CA SER A 137 8.63 9.71 10.83
C SER A 137 7.88 8.50 10.27
N SER A 138 6.56 8.58 10.19
CA SER A 138 5.74 7.57 9.52
C SER A 138 5.97 7.61 8.00
N GLY A 139 5.84 6.45 7.37
CA GLY A 139 5.85 6.35 5.92
C GLY A 139 4.58 6.94 5.29
N ILE A 140 4.61 7.15 3.99
CA ILE A 140 3.49 7.68 3.22
C ILE A 140 2.53 6.56 2.81
N GLN A 141 1.27 6.91 2.57
CA GLN A 141 0.28 5.97 2.06
C GLN A 141 0.61 5.55 0.63
N GLY A 142 0.31 4.31 0.28
CA GLY A 142 0.41 3.82 -1.09
C GLY A 142 -0.67 4.43 -2.00
N ASN A 143 -0.48 4.30 -3.29
CA ASN A 143 -1.43 4.79 -4.27
C ASN A 143 -2.62 3.83 -4.44
N MET A 144 -3.75 4.38 -4.90
CA MET A 144 -4.90 3.58 -5.32
C MET A 144 -4.54 2.73 -6.54
N GLY A 145 -5.07 1.51 -6.60
CA GLY A 145 -4.94 0.65 -7.78
C GLY A 145 -5.75 1.18 -8.96
N PRO A 146 -5.43 0.75 -10.18
CA PRO A 146 -6.18 1.15 -11.37
C PRO A 146 -7.58 0.53 -11.40
N PRO A 147 -8.55 1.17 -12.08
CA PRO A 147 -9.86 0.56 -12.28
C PRO A 147 -9.78 -0.64 -13.23
N GLY A 148 -10.79 -1.48 -13.22
CA GLY A 148 -11.01 -2.51 -14.23
C GLY A 148 -11.49 -1.92 -15.56
N THR A 149 -11.87 -2.79 -16.48
CA THR A 149 -12.43 -2.41 -17.79
C THR A 149 -13.90 -2.78 -17.86
N GLN A 150 -14.66 -2.05 -18.65
CA GLN A 150 -16.06 -2.36 -18.88
C GLN A 150 -16.20 -3.65 -19.70
N GLY A 151 -17.22 -4.45 -19.40
CA GLY A 151 -17.57 -5.61 -20.19
C GLY A 151 -18.06 -5.23 -21.59
N ALA A 152 -17.92 -6.13 -22.54
CA ALA A 152 -18.41 -5.93 -23.88
C ALA A 152 -19.93 -6.15 -23.95
N ASP A 153 -20.59 -5.44 -24.84
CA ASP A 153 -22.00 -5.69 -25.15
C ASP A 153 -22.16 -7.02 -25.89
N GLY A 154 -23.28 -7.69 -25.66
CA GLY A 154 -23.61 -8.94 -26.31
C GLY A 154 -24.12 -8.80 -27.73
#